data_8d2197348337e622acfcf63c43cc5f4a
#
_entry.id   8d2197348337e622acfcf63c43cc5f4a
#
_cell.length_a   1.000
_cell.length_b   1.000
_cell.length_c   1.000
_cell.angle_alpha   90.00
_cell.angle_beta   90.00
_cell.angle_gamma   90.00
#
_symmetry.space_group_name_H-M   'P 1'
#
loop_
_entity.id
_entity.type
_entity.pdbx_description
1 polymer ?
#
loop_
_entity_poly.entity_id
_entity_poly.type
_entity_poly.pdbx_seq_one_letter_code
_entity_poly.pdbx_strand_id
1 'polypeptide(L)'
;YETEPLGRMEWIKFYGALTGKEEQASAAFDEQKAAMEAAAGGSEEAASGDGADVDPARRAEGGRVPEEGRKKTVAYFYITAAGMVNVRKSSDYVPKLIEQAGGEYIFKDLGTGESRSSSVNMQLEEFYSSVKDADFLIYNSAVDGGLETVEELLGKSGLLADFKAVKEGNVWCTAR
;
A
#
# COMPACT_ATOMS: atom_id res chain seq x y z
N TYR A 1 -9.31 17.72 0.14
CA TYR A 1 -8.68 16.45 -0.27
C TYR A 1 -9.30 15.29 0.49
N GLU A 2 -9.93 14.37 -0.23
CA GLU A 2 -10.57 13.19 0.35
C GLU A 2 -9.51 12.11 0.64
N THR A 3 -9.41 11.71 1.89
CA THR A 3 -8.44 10.71 2.37
C THR A 3 -9.05 9.33 2.59
N GLU A 4 -10.40 9.24 2.60
CA GLU A 4 -11.07 7.96 2.73
C GLU A 4 -11.26 7.30 1.36
N PRO A 5 -10.91 6.01 1.20
CA PRO A 5 -11.04 5.30 -0.06
C PRO A 5 -12.48 5.32 -0.61
N LEU A 6 -13.46 4.99 0.22
CA LEU A 6 -14.88 5.03 -0.17
C LEU A 6 -15.36 6.44 -0.51
N GLY A 7 -14.95 7.45 0.26
CA GLY A 7 -15.26 8.85 -0.03
C GLY A 7 -14.74 9.29 -1.39
N ARG A 8 -13.54 8.82 -1.79
CA ARG A 8 -13.02 9.09 -3.14
C ARG A 8 -13.85 8.43 -4.23
N MET A 9 -14.31 7.21 -4.02
CA MET A 9 -15.15 6.49 -4.97
C MET A 9 -16.55 7.11 -5.08
N GLU A 10 -17.07 7.69 -3.99
CA GLU A 10 -18.38 8.32 -3.95
C GLU A 10 -18.52 9.53 -4.90
N TRP A 11 -17.41 10.17 -5.29
CA TRP A 11 -17.42 11.24 -6.30
C TRP A 11 -18.05 10.81 -7.63
N ILE A 12 -18.09 9.53 -7.96
CA ILE A 12 -18.75 9.04 -9.16
C ILE A 12 -20.25 9.40 -9.16
N LYS A 13 -20.91 9.42 -7.99
CA LYS A 13 -22.34 9.81 -7.85
C LYS A 13 -22.52 11.28 -8.20
N PHE A 14 -21.59 12.15 -7.78
CA PHE A 14 -21.62 13.56 -8.14
C PHE A 14 -21.50 13.77 -9.67
N TYR A 15 -20.58 13.06 -10.32
CA TYR A 15 -20.47 13.12 -11.78
C TYR A 15 -21.69 12.49 -12.48
N GLY A 16 -22.26 11.43 -11.91
CA GLY A 16 -23.51 10.83 -12.37
C GLY A 16 -24.65 11.86 -12.40
N ALA A 17 -24.83 12.61 -11.31
CA ALA A 17 -25.83 13.67 -11.20
C ALA A 17 -25.61 14.79 -12.24
N LEU A 18 -24.38 15.21 -12.46
CA LEU A 18 -24.04 16.24 -13.47
C LEU A 18 -24.31 15.79 -14.92
N THR A 19 -24.28 14.49 -15.18
CA THR A 19 -24.40 13.91 -16.54
C THR A 19 -25.74 13.20 -16.80
N GLY A 20 -26.67 13.22 -15.82
CA GLY A 20 -27.97 12.53 -15.91
C GLY A 20 -27.83 11.00 -15.91
N LYS A 21 -26.80 10.48 -15.23
CA LYS A 21 -26.49 9.05 -15.14
C LYS A 21 -26.44 8.55 -13.69
N GLU A 22 -27.31 9.06 -12.83
CA GLU A 22 -27.34 8.79 -11.39
C GLU A 22 -27.48 7.31 -11.07
N GLU A 23 -28.36 6.59 -11.78
CA GLU A 23 -28.56 5.15 -11.55
C GLU A 23 -27.29 4.34 -11.87
N GLN A 24 -26.64 4.65 -13.01
CA GLN A 24 -25.40 3.96 -13.40
C GLN A 24 -24.26 4.24 -12.43
N ALA A 25 -24.14 5.49 -11.98
CA ALA A 25 -23.11 5.91 -11.03
C ALA A 25 -23.32 5.28 -9.64
N SER A 26 -24.57 5.19 -9.19
CA SER A 26 -24.91 4.54 -7.92
C SER A 26 -24.63 3.03 -7.98
N ALA A 27 -25.02 2.35 -9.06
CA ALA A 27 -24.75 0.94 -9.24
C ALA A 27 -23.25 0.64 -9.27
N ALA A 28 -22.45 1.44 -9.98
CA ALA A 28 -21.00 1.29 -10.02
C ALA A 28 -20.33 1.51 -8.65
N PHE A 29 -20.82 2.49 -7.87
CA PHE A 29 -20.33 2.73 -6.51
C PHE A 29 -20.66 1.54 -5.59
N ASP A 30 -21.89 1.04 -5.63
CA ASP A 30 -22.34 -0.04 -4.75
C ASP A 30 -21.60 -1.36 -5.07
N GLU A 31 -21.32 -1.64 -6.34
CA GLU A 31 -20.48 -2.77 -6.76
C GLU A 31 -19.06 -2.68 -6.20
N GLN A 32 -18.41 -1.52 -6.34
CA GLN A 32 -17.06 -1.32 -5.84
C GLN A 32 -17.00 -1.36 -4.30
N LYS A 33 -18.01 -0.79 -3.63
CA LYS A 33 -18.14 -0.86 -2.18
C LYS A 33 -18.25 -2.31 -1.70
N ALA A 34 -19.11 -3.11 -2.32
CA ALA A 34 -19.26 -4.53 -1.99
C ALA A 34 -17.96 -5.32 -2.22
N ALA A 35 -17.21 -5.02 -3.30
CA ALA A 35 -15.92 -5.65 -3.56
C ALA A 35 -14.88 -5.30 -2.49
N MET A 36 -14.84 -4.05 -2.03
CA MET A 36 -13.95 -3.63 -0.93
C MET A 36 -14.32 -4.30 0.39
N GLU A 37 -15.60 -4.38 0.73
CA GLU A 37 -16.09 -5.03 1.96
C GLU A 37 -15.76 -6.53 1.94
N ALA A 38 -15.91 -7.19 0.80
CA ALA A 38 -15.54 -8.61 0.63
C ALA A 38 -14.04 -8.83 0.78
N ALA A 39 -13.22 -7.94 0.24
CA ALA A 39 -11.76 -8.01 0.39
C ALA A 39 -11.32 -7.79 1.86
N ALA A 40 -11.96 -6.85 2.56
CA ALA A 40 -11.69 -6.60 3.98
C ALA A 40 -12.14 -7.77 4.88
N GLY A 41 -13.31 -8.37 4.61
CA GLY A 41 -13.82 -9.54 5.35
C GLY A 41 -12.96 -10.79 5.20
N GLY A 42 -12.37 -11.00 4.01
CA GLY A 42 -11.44 -12.11 3.77
C GLY A 42 -10.13 -12.02 4.57
N SER A 43 -9.74 -10.82 4.99
CA SER A 43 -8.56 -10.61 5.83
C SER A 43 -8.79 -10.92 7.32
N GLU A 44 -10.03 -10.84 7.79
CA GLU A 44 -10.38 -11.19 9.19
C GLU A 44 -10.44 -12.71 9.42
N GLU A 45 -10.87 -13.50 8.44
CA GLU A 45 -10.87 -14.96 8.55
C GLU A 45 -9.44 -15.54 8.56
N ALA A 46 -8.49 -14.91 7.87
CA ALA A 46 -7.07 -15.32 7.92
C ALA A 46 -6.39 -14.97 9.25
N ALA A 47 -6.94 -14.04 10.04
CA ALA A 47 -6.40 -13.61 11.34
C ALA A 47 -7.02 -14.35 12.54
N SER A 48 -8.11 -15.12 12.37
CA SER A 48 -8.82 -15.80 13.44
C SER A 48 -8.42 -17.27 13.65
N GLY A 49 -7.21 -17.69 13.22
CA GLY A 49 -6.59 -18.95 13.60
C GLY A 49 -6.28 -18.96 15.10
N ASP A 50 -7.04 -19.75 15.79
CA ASP A 50 -7.05 -20.15 17.21
C ASP A 50 -5.81 -19.77 18.03
N GLY A 51 -6.04 -18.90 19.05
CA GLY A 51 -5.07 -18.46 20.03
C GLY A 51 -4.64 -19.60 20.96
N ALA A 52 -3.58 -20.31 20.64
CA ALA A 52 -2.89 -21.17 21.59
C ALA A 52 -1.94 -20.33 22.45
N ASP A 53 -2.11 -20.45 23.77
CA ASP A 53 -1.35 -19.95 24.92
C ASP A 53 0.14 -19.66 24.60
N VAL A 54 0.52 -18.38 24.56
CA VAL A 54 1.93 -17.97 24.40
C VAL A 54 2.47 -17.56 25.76
N ASP A 55 3.33 -18.40 26.32
CA ASP A 55 4.11 -18.19 27.53
C ASP A 55 4.84 -16.83 27.52
N PRO A 56 4.57 -15.92 28.50
CA PRO A 56 5.21 -14.59 28.54
C PRO A 56 6.73 -14.62 28.78
N ALA A 57 7.33 -15.75 29.15
CA ALA A 57 8.76 -15.87 29.41
C ALA A 57 9.63 -15.92 28.15
N ARG A 58 9.05 -16.14 26.95
CA ARG A 58 9.77 -16.19 25.66
C ARG A 58 10.04 -14.83 25.00
N ARG A 59 9.64 -13.73 25.65
CA ARG A 59 9.75 -12.36 25.08
C ARG A 59 11.14 -11.72 25.23
N ALA A 60 12.09 -12.38 25.89
CA ALA A 60 13.39 -11.79 26.25
C ALA A 60 14.59 -12.21 25.38
N GLU A 61 14.43 -13.14 24.46
CA GLU A 61 15.51 -13.49 23.53
C GLU A 61 15.02 -13.28 22.11
N GLY A 62 15.58 -12.32 21.39
CA GLY A 62 15.41 -11.91 19.99
C GLY A 62 14.77 -12.89 19.00
N GLY A 63 13.71 -13.55 19.36
CA GLY A 63 12.99 -14.56 18.62
C GLY A 63 12.15 -13.91 17.53
N ARG A 64 12.41 -14.25 16.28
CA ARG A 64 11.51 -14.05 15.15
C ARG A 64 10.11 -14.49 15.56
N VAL A 65 9.16 -13.55 15.55
CA VAL A 65 7.72 -13.86 15.64
C VAL A 65 7.42 -14.84 14.50
N PRO A 66 6.71 -15.98 14.74
CA PRO A 66 6.32 -16.87 13.67
C PRO A 66 5.61 -16.10 12.56
N GLU A 67 5.90 -16.38 11.29
CA GLU A 67 5.33 -15.65 10.13
C GLU A 67 3.81 -15.82 10.00
N GLU A 68 3.25 -16.85 10.63
CA GLU A 68 1.80 -17.08 10.75
C GLU A 68 1.21 -16.10 11.76
N GLY A 69 0.48 -15.08 11.24
CA GLY A 69 -0.21 -14.06 12.04
C GLY A 69 0.38 -12.64 11.98
N ARG A 70 1.57 -12.44 11.36
CA ARG A 70 2.12 -11.10 11.12
C ARG A 70 1.51 -10.49 9.87
N LYS A 71 0.95 -9.27 9.99
CA LYS A 71 0.55 -8.51 8.81
C LYS A 71 1.75 -8.33 7.88
N LYS A 72 1.53 -8.52 6.58
CA LYS A 72 2.56 -8.32 5.56
C LYS A 72 2.83 -6.83 5.36
N THR A 73 4.10 -6.46 5.37
CA THR A 73 4.53 -5.07 5.18
C THR A 73 4.55 -4.69 3.70
N VAL A 74 4.00 -3.52 3.39
CA VAL A 74 3.84 -3.03 2.02
C VAL A 74 4.45 -1.64 1.88
N ALA A 75 5.26 -1.43 0.85
CA ALA A 75 5.74 -0.12 0.44
C ALA A 75 5.11 0.28 -0.90
N TYR A 76 4.56 1.50 -0.96
CA TYR A 76 4.01 2.11 -2.17
C TYR A 76 4.84 3.34 -2.53
N PHE A 77 5.44 3.37 -3.73
CA PHE A 77 6.38 4.41 -4.10
C PHE A 77 6.49 4.61 -5.62
N TYR A 78 7.14 5.71 -6.03
CA TYR A 78 7.73 5.85 -7.36
C TYR A 78 9.05 6.62 -7.27
N ILE A 79 9.91 6.45 -8.30
CA ILE A 79 11.18 7.17 -8.40
C ILE A 79 10.99 8.37 -9.32
N THR A 80 11.27 9.56 -8.82
CA THR A 80 11.16 10.82 -9.58
C THR A 80 12.28 10.92 -10.62
N ALA A 81 12.11 11.80 -11.61
CA ALA A 81 13.16 12.10 -12.59
C ALA A 81 14.48 12.62 -11.95
N ALA A 82 14.41 13.16 -10.75
CA ALA A 82 15.58 13.59 -9.98
C ALA A 82 16.23 12.47 -9.16
N GLY A 83 15.76 11.22 -9.29
CA GLY A 83 16.30 10.06 -8.56
C GLY A 83 15.85 9.96 -7.09
N MET A 84 14.95 10.84 -6.64
CA MET A 84 14.36 10.73 -5.30
C MET A 84 13.19 9.75 -5.29
N VAL A 85 12.93 9.14 -4.16
CA VAL A 85 11.78 8.25 -3.96
C VAL A 85 10.62 9.05 -3.36
N ASN A 86 9.49 9.04 -4.05
CA ASN A 86 8.25 9.60 -3.53
C ASN A 86 7.41 8.51 -2.88
N VAL A 87 7.01 8.73 -1.63
CA VAL A 87 6.18 7.82 -0.84
C VAL A 87 4.94 8.55 -0.33
N ARG A 88 3.87 7.82 -0.07
CA ARG A 88 2.64 8.40 0.48
C ARG A 88 2.77 8.64 1.99
N LYS A 89 2.16 9.71 2.46
CA LYS A 89 2.00 9.93 3.90
C LYS A 89 0.98 8.97 4.48
N SER A 90 1.10 8.65 5.76
CA SER A 90 0.17 7.75 6.47
C SER A 90 -1.29 8.21 6.41
N SER A 91 -1.53 9.51 6.28
CA SER A 91 -2.87 10.09 6.15
C SER A 91 -3.48 10.01 4.75
N ASP A 92 -2.73 9.53 3.73
CA ASP A 92 -3.23 9.36 2.37
C ASP A 92 -4.18 8.14 2.28
N TYR A 93 -5.02 8.11 1.25
CA TYR A 93 -5.96 7.00 1.03
C TYR A 93 -5.28 5.67 0.68
N VAL A 94 -4.08 5.70 0.07
CA VAL A 94 -3.36 4.47 -0.32
C VAL A 94 -2.94 3.63 0.89
N PRO A 95 -2.31 4.19 1.96
CA PRO A 95 -2.09 3.46 3.21
C PRO A 95 -3.36 2.83 3.78
N LYS A 96 -4.48 3.55 3.76
CA LYS A 96 -5.77 3.02 4.23
C LYS A 96 -6.28 1.84 3.41
N LEU A 97 -6.10 1.88 2.07
CA LEU A 97 -6.40 0.74 1.21
C LEU A 97 -5.55 -0.48 1.55
N ILE A 98 -4.25 -0.28 1.80
CA ILE A 98 -3.33 -1.35 2.21
C ILE A 98 -3.79 -1.98 3.54
N GLU A 99 -4.17 -1.15 4.51
CA GLU A 99 -4.65 -1.60 5.82
C GLU A 99 -5.98 -2.35 5.71
N GLN A 100 -6.92 -1.87 4.89
CA GLN A 100 -8.19 -2.53 4.62
C GLN A 100 -8.01 -3.88 3.92
N ALA A 101 -6.97 -4.02 3.08
CA ALA A 101 -6.58 -5.28 2.47
C ALA A 101 -5.82 -6.24 3.42
N GLY A 102 -5.70 -5.89 4.73
CA GLY A 102 -5.02 -6.70 5.73
C GLY A 102 -3.49 -6.54 5.75
N GLY A 103 -2.94 -5.66 4.93
CA GLY A 103 -1.51 -5.32 4.93
C GLY A 103 -1.14 -4.32 6.01
N GLU A 104 0.14 -3.99 6.08
CA GLU A 104 0.70 -2.97 6.95
C GLU A 104 1.56 -2.02 6.12
N TYR A 105 1.17 -0.74 6.04
CA TYR A 105 1.97 0.25 5.33
C TYR A 105 3.24 0.57 6.12
N ILE A 106 4.41 0.48 5.45
CA ILE A 106 5.70 0.57 6.15
C ILE A 106 6.01 1.95 6.74
N PHE A 107 5.46 3.03 6.15
CA PHE A 107 5.67 4.42 6.60
C PHE A 107 4.48 4.94 7.44
N LYS A 108 4.13 4.24 8.52
CA LYS A 108 2.99 4.57 9.39
C LYS A 108 3.05 5.97 10.01
N ASP A 109 4.27 6.41 10.35
CA ASP A 109 4.50 7.66 11.08
C ASP A 109 4.93 8.82 10.16
N LEU A 110 5.00 8.57 8.86
CA LEU A 110 5.48 9.57 7.92
C LEU A 110 4.42 10.63 7.64
N GLY A 111 4.79 11.89 7.92
CA GLY A 111 3.98 13.05 7.50
C GLY A 111 2.78 13.37 8.37
N THR A 112 2.86 13.12 9.67
CA THR A 112 1.86 13.55 10.67
C THR A 112 1.79 15.07 10.87
N GLY A 113 2.63 15.86 10.16
CA GLY A 113 2.67 17.32 10.25
C GLY A 113 1.62 18.04 9.40
N GLU A 114 1.47 19.37 9.60
CA GLU A 114 0.47 20.26 8.98
C GLU A 114 0.56 20.44 7.45
N SER A 115 1.54 19.83 6.79
CA SER A 115 1.71 19.94 5.34
C SER A 115 0.53 19.32 4.58
N ARG A 116 -0.08 20.10 3.67
CA ARG A 116 -1.19 19.67 2.81
C ARG A 116 -0.80 18.68 1.70
N SER A 117 0.49 18.37 1.54
CA SER A 117 0.96 17.36 0.59
C SER A 117 0.55 15.97 1.04
N SER A 118 0.09 15.13 0.12
CA SER A 118 -0.24 13.72 0.36
C SER A 118 0.97 12.79 0.27
N SER A 119 2.14 13.31 -0.10
CA SER A 119 3.37 12.53 -0.28
C SER A 119 4.60 13.27 0.21
N VAL A 120 5.69 12.54 0.37
CA VAL A 120 7.03 13.04 0.75
C VAL A 120 8.04 12.46 -0.21
N ASN A 121 9.04 13.27 -0.57
CA ASN A 121 10.23 12.80 -1.28
C ASN A 121 11.33 12.51 -0.25
N MET A 122 12.00 11.37 -0.38
CA MET A 122 13.16 10.98 0.42
C MET A 122 14.31 10.53 -0.48
N GLN A 123 15.50 10.47 0.08
CA GLN A 123 16.67 9.93 -0.62
C GLN A 123 16.52 8.41 -0.79
N LEU A 124 17.10 7.88 -1.87
CA LEU A 124 17.02 6.46 -2.18
C LEU A 124 17.65 5.58 -1.08
N GLU A 125 18.71 6.05 -0.44
CA GLU A 125 19.40 5.36 0.65
C GLU A 125 18.53 5.29 1.92
N GLU A 126 17.77 6.35 2.20
CA GLU A 126 16.82 6.39 3.31
C GLU A 126 15.66 5.41 3.04
N PHE A 127 15.13 5.42 1.83
CA PHE A 127 14.13 4.46 1.38
C PHE A 127 14.65 3.02 1.49
N TYR A 128 15.87 2.77 1.00
CA TYR A 128 16.50 1.45 1.07
C TYR A 128 16.57 0.96 2.52
N SER A 129 17.10 1.78 3.43
CA SER A 129 17.24 1.36 4.83
C SER A 129 15.93 1.04 5.53
N SER A 130 14.85 1.70 5.11
CA SER A 130 13.51 1.52 5.69
C SER A 130 12.73 0.35 5.07
N VAL A 131 12.95 0.05 3.78
CA VAL A 131 12.05 -0.78 2.96
C VAL A 131 12.69 -2.10 2.49
N LYS A 132 14.00 -2.27 2.61
CA LYS A 132 14.72 -3.46 2.08
C LYS A 132 14.14 -4.80 2.54
N ASP A 133 13.55 -4.85 3.73
CA ASP A 133 12.97 -6.04 4.35
C ASP A 133 11.42 -6.11 4.20
N ALA A 134 10.81 -5.20 3.44
CA ALA A 134 9.36 -5.22 3.17
C ALA A 134 8.94 -6.48 2.42
N ASP A 135 7.74 -6.99 2.74
CA ASP A 135 7.20 -8.20 2.11
C ASP A 135 6.70 -7.93 0.69
N PHE A 136 6.18 -6.73 0.42
CA PHE A 136 5.63 -6.34 -0.89
C PHE A 136 6.09 -4.94 -1.30
N LEU A 137 6.37 -4.78 -2.58
CA LEU A 137 6.61 -3.49 -3.24
C LEU A 137 5.52 -3.21 -4.27
N ILE A 138 4.91 -2.03 -4.19
CA ILE A 138 3.97 -1.54 -5.19
C ILE A 138 4.55 -0.27 -5.81
N TYR A 139 4.90 -0.36 -7.08
CA TYR A 139 5.40 0.79 -7.84
C TYR A 139 4.25 1.55 -8.48
N ASN A 140 4.19 2.87 -8.24
CA ASN A 140 3.20 3.74 -8.87
C ASN A 140 3.62 4.10 -10.30
N SER A 141 3.29 3.25 -11.23
CA SER A 141 3.63 3.42 -12.65
C SER A 141 2.80 4.49 -13.37
N ALA A 142 1.71 4.97 -12.76
CA ALA A 142 0.85 5.99 -13.36
C ALA A 142 1.55 7.35 -13.55
N VAL A 143 2.67 7.59 -12.85
CA VAL A 143 3.38 8.87 -12.85
C VAL A 143 4.40 8.97 -13.98
N ASP A 144 5.03 7.87 -14.38
CA ASP A 144 6.19 7.87 -15.30
C ASP A 144 6.04 6.99 -16.55
N GLY A 145 4.83 6.73 -16.95
CA GLY A 145 4.56 6.09 -18.23
C GLY A 145 4.37 4.57 -18.18
N GLY A 146 4.42 4.00 -17.01
CA GLY A 146 4.24 2.55 -16.79
C GLY A 146 5.56 1.80 -16.79
N LEU A 147 5.63 0.79 -15.93
CA LEU A 147 6.64 -0.26 -15.97
C LEU A 147 5.91 -1.57 -16.23
N GLU A 148 6.46 -2.40 -17.10
CA GLU A 148 5.88 -3.70 -17.45
C GLU A 148 6.67 -4.85 -16.83
N THR A 149 7.95 -4.60 -16.50
CA THR A 149 8.86 -5.63 -15.99
C THR A 149 9.64 -5.17 -14.75
N VAL A 150 10.11 -6.15 -13.98
CA VAL A 150 11.00 -5.89 -12.83
C VAL A 150 12.35 -5.37 -13.31
N GLU A 151 12.83 -5.80 -14.47
CA GLU A 151 14.08 -5.33 -15.09
C GLU A 151 14.04 -3.82 -15.38
N GLU A 152 12.91 -3.30 -15.84
CA GLU A 152 12.72 -1.84 -16.03
C GLU A 152 12.76 -1.09 -14.71
N LEU A 153 12.18 -1.66 -13.64
CA LEU A 153 12.26 -1.09 -12.30
C LEU A 153 13.72 -1.07 -11.81
N LEU A 154 14.45 -2.16 -11.98
CA LEU A 154 15.87 -2.27 -11.62
C LEU A 154 16.75 -1.33 -12.46
N GLY A 155 16.35 -1.03 -13.69
CA GLY A 155 16.97 -0.02 -14.54
C GLY A 155 16.91 1.40 -13.97
N LYS A 156 15.91 1.71 -13.12
CA LYS A 156 15.82 3.00 -12.42
C LYS A 156 16.81 3.08 -11.25
N SER A 157 17.05 1.98 -10.56
CA SER A 157 18.07 1.87 -9.51
C SER A 157 18.46 0.42 -9.24
N GLY A 158 19.75 0.12 -9.37
CA GLY A 158 20.30 -1.20 -9.05
C GLY A 158 20.18 -1.58 -7.56
N LEU A 159 20.03 -0.61 -6.64
CA LEU A 159 19.82 -0.86 -5.22
C LEU A 159 18.55 -1.69 -4.95
N LEU A 160 17.54 -1.58 -5.82
CA LEU A 160 16.28 -2.32 -5.67
C LEU A 160 16.45 -3.83 -5.77
N ALA A 161 17.52 -4.32 -6.42
CA ALA A 161 17.82 -5.75 -6.53
C ALA A 161 18.05 -6.43 -5.17
N ASP A 162 18.46 -5.66 -4.17
CA ASP A 162 18.72 -6.19 -2.82
C ASP A 162 17.48 -6.30 -1.93
N PHE A 163 16.35 -5.73 -2.35
CA PHE A 163 15.11 -5.78 -1.59
C PHE A 163 14.57 -7.21 -1.50
N LYS A 164 14.08 -7.58 -0.30
CA LYS A 164 13.45 -8.87 -0.04
C LYS A 164 12.33 -9.14 -1.05
N ALA A 165 11.41 -8.20 -1.22
CA ALA A 165 10.27 -8.34 -2.13
C ALA A 165 10.69 -8.59 -3.59
N VAL A 166 11.79 -7.98 -4.04
CA VAL A 166 12.33 -8.23 -5.41
C VAL A 166 12.85 -9.65 -5.52
N LYS A 167 13.63 -10.11 -4.53
CA LYS A 167 14.18 -11.47 -4.49
C LYS A 167 13.11 -12.55 -4.42
N GLU A 168 11.97 -12.25 -3.79
CA GLU A 168 10.83 -13.16 -3.63
C GLU A 168 9.79 -13.04 -4.76
N GLY A 169 9.93 -12.10 -5.68
CA GLY A 169 8.98 -11.86 -6.78
C GLY A 169 7.70 -11.14 -6.35
N ASN A 170 7.70 -10.49 -5.19
CA ASN A 170 6.56 -9.78 -4.60
C ASN A 170 6.57 -8.29 -5.00
N VAL A 171 6.70 -8.02 -6.29
CA VAL A 171 6.71 -6.66 -6.85
C VAL A 171 5.54 -6.47 -7.80
N TRP A 172 4.80 -5.41 -7.59
CA TRP A 172 3.61 -5.06 -8.36
C TRP A 172 3.70 -3.63 -8.87
N CYS A 173 3.03 -3.32 -9.96
CA CYS A 173 2.85 -1.95 -10.43
C CYS A 173 1.36 -1.62 -10.51
N THR A 174 1.04 -0.33 -10.39
CA THR A 174 -0.32 0.12 -10.66
C THR A 174 -0.58 0.05 -12.16
N ALA A 175 -1.55 -0.77 -12.56
CA ALA A 175 -1.97 -0.86 -13.96
C ALA A 175 -2.55 0.47 -14.46
N ARG A 176 -2.49 0.70 -15.77
CA ARG A 176 -3.19 1.79 -16.44
C ARG A 176 -4.68 1.50 -16.54
#